data_096c4a33130bdd4d744c634273889d5e
#
_entry.id   096c4a33130bdd4d744c634273889d5e
#
_cell.length_a   1.000
_cell.length_b   1.000
_cell.length_c   1.000
_cell.angle_alpha   90.00
_cell.angle_beta   90.00
_cell.angle_gamma   90.00
#
_symmetry.space_group_name_H-M   'P 1'
#
loop_
_entity.id
_entity.type
_entity.pdbx_description
1 polymer ?
#
loop_
_entity_poly.entity_id
_entity_poly.type
_entity_poly.pdbx_seq_one_letter_code
_entity_poly.pdbx_strand_id
1 'polypeptide(L)'
;MILLIRRIQSYFFDEADSFLGKRVQNVVQSTDQALNSLRSQMLILLENFNGVVVFATNLVSNFDEAFMSRIQKHIRFNLPDVHQRAEIIRKQIPSRLPLSHSFSSEEYEKIAENGEGLSGREIKNAIFELYLRKANSSSEVIFSIEDISEAISRKVEDYKQLEEEKNQIVKQRILRKMAEKVQERALEKDMNSENTNPNDGNNEHSEKSVLTSEE
;
A
#
# COMPACT_ATOMS: atom_id res chain seq x y z
N MET A 1 -25.74 45.37 -6.52
CA MET A 1 -25.49 43.96 -6.72
C MET A 1 -24.52 43.53 -5.61
N ILE A 2 -25.02 42.99 -4.50
CA ILE A 2 -24.18 42.56 -3.37
C ILE A 2 -23.68 41.16 -3.73
N LEU A 3 -22.38 41.06 -4.04
CA LEU A 3 -21.68 39.77 -4.18
C LEU A 3 -21.56 39.15 -2.78
N LEU A 4 -22.51 38.28 -2.44
CA LEU A 4 -22.40 37.40 -1.31
C LEU A 4 -21.26 36.41 -1.61
N ILE A 5 -20.04 36.71 -1.12
CA ILE A 5 -18.95 35.75 -1.07
C ILE A 5 -19.38 34.68 -0.06
N ARG A 6 -20.05 33.62 -0.53
CA ARG A 6 -20.28 32.42 0.28
C ARG A 6 -18.92 31.85 0.64
N ARG A 7 -18.60 31.79 1.93
CA ARG A 7 -17.43 31.03 2.41
C ARG A 7 -17.64 29.58 1.99
N ILE A 8 -16.81 29.10 1.09
CA ILE A 8 -16.79 27.69 0.70
C ILE A 8 -16.23 26.91 1.89
N GLN A 9 -17.03 26.03 2.45
CA GLN A 9 -16.57 25.11 3.48
C GLN A 9 -15.69 24.05 2.82
N SER A 10 -14.58 23.71 3.45
CA SER A 10 -13.68 22.66 2.97
C SER A 10 -13.34 21.70 4.12
N TYR A 11 -13.39 20.41 3.81
CA TYR A 11 -12.99 19.33 4.71
C TYR A 11 -11.86 18.54 4.10
N PHE A 12 -10.89 18.15 4.94
CA PHE A 12 -9.79 17.29 4.58
C PHE A 12 -9.82 16.04 5.46
N PHE A 13 -9.83 14.87 4.82
CA PHE A 13 -9.81 13.58 5.47
C PHE A 13 -8.52 12.85 5.07
N ASP A 14 -7.64 12.64 6.04
CA ASP A 14 -6.45 11.81 5.86
C ASP A 14 -6.76 10.34 6.18
N GLU A 15 -5.99 9.42 5.60
CA GLU A 15 -6.18 7.98 5.75
C GLU A 15 -7.62 7.53 5.46
N ALA A 16 -8.21 8.10 4.41
CA ALA A 16 -9.62 7.93 4.09
C ALA A 16 -10.02 6.47 3.75
N ASP A 17 -9.07 5.62 3.38
CA ASP A 17 -9.30 4.18 3.15
C ASP A 17 -9.77 3.44 4.40
N SER A 18 -9.51 3.96 5.60
CA SER A 18 -9.96 3.37 6.86
C SER A 18 -11.49 3.31 6.97
N PHE A 19 -12.20 4.31 6.43
CA PHE A 19 -13.66 4.40 6.50
C PHE A 19 -14.37 4.39 5.13
N LEU A 20 -13.68 4.73 4.03
CA LEU A 20 -14.22 4.65 2.67
C LEU A 20 -13.93 3.31 1.97
N GLY A 21 -13.32 2.36 2.67
CA GLY A 21 -12.98 1.04 2.13
C GLY A 21 -14.21 0.21 1.74
N LYS A 22 -13.97 -0.87 0.98
CA LYS A 22 -14.99 -1.82 0.53
C LYS A 22 -15.82 -2.34 1.71
N ARG A 23 -17.11 -2.54 1.46
CA ARG A 23 -18.03 -3.07 2.47
C ARG A 23 -17.63 -4.47 2.90
N VAL A 24 -17.72 -4.73 4.20
CA VAL A 24 -17.56 -6.09 4.74
C VAL A 24 -18.82 -6.89 4.37
N GLN A 25 -18.67 -7.87 3.49
CA GLN A 25 -19.79 -8.70 3.02
C GLN A 25 -20.24 -9.69 4.08
N ASN A 26 -19.31 -10.29 4.82
CA ASN A 26 -19.60 -11.19 5.92
C ASN A 26 -19.54 -10.42 7.24
N VAL A 27 -20.68 -9.87 7.64
CA VAL A 27 -20.82 -9.14 8.91
C VAL A 27 -20.81 -10.16 10.04
N VAL A 28 -19.66 -10.28 10.71
CA VAL A 28 -19.49 -11.20 11.85
C VAL A 28 -19.61 -10.47 13.18
N GLN A 29 -19.33 -9.16 13.19
CA GLN A 29 -19.30 -8.34 14.39
C GLN A 29 -20.21 -7.11 14.26
N SER A 30 -20.71 -6.63 15.37
CA SER A 30 -21.51 -5.38 15.45
C SER A 30 -20.74 -4.15 14.91
N THR A 31 -19.41 -4.16 15.02
CA THR A 31 -18.52 -3.13 14.46
C THR A 31 -18.59 -3.04 12.95
N ASP A 32 -18.72 -4.16 12.24
CA ASP A 32 -18.83 -4.19 10.77
C ASP A 32 -20.13 -3.53 10.30
N GLN A 33 -21.21 -3.78 11.04
CA GLN A 33 -22.51 -3.16 10.76
C GLN A 33 -22.48 -1.65 10.99
N ALA A 34 -21.85 -1.20 12.06
CA ALA A 34 -21.67 0.21 12.36
C ALA A 34 -20.86 0.92 11.28
N LEU A 35 -19.76 0.31 10.82
CA LEU A 35 -18.93 0.84 9.73
C LEU A 35 -19.70 0.92 8.41
N ASN A 36 -20.47 -0.10 8.06
CA ASN A 36 -21.29 -0.09 6.85
C ASN A 36 -22.39 1.01 6.91
N SER A 37 -22.98 1.23 8.09
CA SER A 37 -23.93 2.31 8.31
C SER A 37 -23.28 3.69 8.17
N LEU A 38 -22.10 3.88 8.77
CA LEU A 38 -21.31 5.12 8.64
C LEU A 38 -20.98 5.43 7.17
N ARG A 39 -20.54 4.43 6.41
CA ARG A 39 -20.26 4.58 4.97
C ARG A 39 -21.48 5.04 4.20
N SER A 40 -22.64 4.44 4.48
CA SER A 40 -23.91 4.83 3.83
C SER A 40 -24.30 6.28 4.15
N GLN A 41 -24.12 6.71 5.40
CA GLN A 41 -24.37 8.09 5.79
C GLN A 41 -23.40 9.07 5.13
N MET A 42 -22.11 8.72 5.05
CA MET A 42 -21.11 9.54 4.36
C MET A 42 -21.43 9.73 2.88
N LEU A 43 -21.93 8.69 2.18
CA LEU A 43 -22.36 8.82 0.79
C LEU A 43 -23.48 9.86 0.63
N ILE A 44 -24.48 9.82 1.53
CA ILE A 44 -25.60 10.78 1.52
C ILE A 44 -25.11 12.21 1.83
N LEU A 45 -24.20 12.35 2.79
CA LEU A 45 -23.62 13.64 3.14
C LEU A 45 -22.82 14.23 1.98
N LEU A 46 -22.02 13.43 1.29
CA LEU A 46 -21.24 13.87 0.12
C LEU A 46 -22.13 14.36 -1.02
N GLU A 47 -23.27 13.71 -1.27
CA GLU A 47 -24.21 14.12 -2.31
C GLU A 47 -24.85 15.48 -2.03
N ASN A 48 -25.11 15.79 -0.75
CA ASN A 48 -25.81 16.99 -0.34
C ASN A 48 -24.86 18.13 0.11
N PHE A 49 -23.56 17.87 0.21
CA PHE A 49 -22.59 18.83 0.70
C PHE A 49 -22.21 19.85 -0.39
N ASN A 50 -22.44 21.13 -0.09
CA ASN A 50 -22.11 22.23 -0.99
C ASN A 50 -20.77 22.87 -0.58
N GLY A 51 -19.67 22.18 -0.84
CA GLY A 51 -18.33 22.61 -0.48
C GLY A 51 -17.26 21.75 -1.15
N VAL A 52 -16.04 21.83 -0.66
CA VAL A 52 -14.91 21.04 -1.14
C VAL A 52 -14.57 19.98 -0.09
N VAL A 53 -14.53 18.73 -0.53
CA VAL A 53 -14.06 17.61 0.29
C VAL A 53 -12.83 17.00 -0.37
N VAL A 54 -11.76 16.87 0.40
CA VAL A 54 -10.49 16.27 -0.05
C VAL A 54 -10.24 15.02 0.78
N PHE A 55 -10.04 13.91 0.09
CA PHE A 55 -9.65 12.63 0.69
C PHE A 55 -8.21 12.32 0.33
N ALA A 56 -7.37 12.05 1.32
CA ALA A 56 -6.02 11.56 1.13
C ALA A 56 -5.94 10.08 1.51
N THR A 57 -5.27 9.29 0.70
CA THR A 57 -5.04 7.85 0.95
C THR A 57 -3.82 7.36 0.19
N ASN A 58 -3.17 6.33 0.70
CA ASN A 58 -2.16 5.54 0.01
C ASN A 58 -2.72 4.23 -0.59
N LEU A 59 -4.01 3.90 -0.35
CA LEU A 59 -4.66 2.65 -0.72
C LEU A 59 -5.95 2.87 -1.53
N VAL A 60 -5.85 3.57 -2.67
CA VAL A 60 -7.01 3.86 -3.55
C VAL A 60 -7.75 2.59 -3.99
N SER A 61 -7.04 1.47 -4.17
CA SER A 61 -7.63 0.17 -4.54
C SER A 61 -8.62 -0.39 -3.52
N ASN A 62 -8.56 0.10 -2.28
CA ASN A 62 -9.45 -0.32 -1.20
C ASN A 62 -10.76 0.45 -1.17
N PHE A 63 -10.89 1.54 -1.92
CA PHE A 63 -12.13 2.33 -1.91
C PHE A 63 -13.31 1.54 -2.47
N ASP A 64 -14.47 1.75 -1.86
CA ASP A 64 -15.75 1.29 -2.39
C ASP A 64 -16.09 2.04 -3.67
N GLU A 65 -16.59 1.33 -4.69
CA GLU A 65 -16.93 1.91 -6.00
C GLU A 65 -17.96 3.04 -5.90
N ALA A 66 -18.86 2.97 -4.91
CA ALA A 66 -19.84 4.01 -4.67
C ALA A 66 -19.20 5.34 -4.26
N PHE A 67 -18.08 5.32 -3.52
CA PHE A 67 -17.31 6.53 -3.23
C PHE A 67 -16.53 7.00 -4.46
N MET A 68 -15.90 6.07 -5.17
CA MET A 68 -15.12 6.39 -6.37
C MET A 68 -15.96 7.12 -7.43
N SER A 69 -17.22 6.73 -7.60
CA SER A 69 -18.14 7.38 -8.56
C SER A 69 -18.53 8.82 -8.17
N ARG A 70 -18.38 9.20 -6.91
CA ARG A 70 -18.72 10.54 -6.39
C ARG A 70 -17.51 11.47 -6.30
N ILE A 71 -16.30 10.93 -6.38
CA ILE A 71 -15.07 11.72 -6.38
C ILE A 71 -14.86 12.31 -7.77
N GLN A 72 -15.00 13.62 -7.90
CA GLN A 72 -14.94 14.32 -9.19
C GLN A 72 -13.54 14.38 -9.77
N LYS A 73 -12.49 14.38 -8.93
CA LYS A 73 -11.11 14.53 -9.37
C LYS A 73 -10.16 13.69 -8.54
N HIS A 74 -9.36 12.89 -9.25
CA HIS A 74 -8.28 12.11 -8.66
C HIS A 74 -6.94 12.80 -8.96
N ILE A 75 -6.17 13.05 -7.90
CA ILE A 75 -4.82 13.63 -8.00
C ILE A 75 -3.85 12.59 -7.46
N ARG A 76 -2.95 12.11 -8.33
CA ARG A 76 -1.90 11.17 -7.93
C ARG A 76 -0.63 11.94 -7.61
N PHE A 77 -0.05 11.67 -6.45
CA PHE A 77 1.28 12.10 -6.09
C PHE A 77 2.26 10.96 -6.35
N ASN A 78 3.13 11.15 -7.34
CA ASN A 78 4.21 10.21 -7.63
C ASN A 78 5.44 10.54 -6.76
N LEU A 79 6.40 9.61 -6.73
CA LEU A 79 7.71 9.90 -6.17
C LEU A 79 8.35 11.07 -6.96
N PRO A 80 9.14 11.91 -6.28
CA PRO A 80 9.74 13.08 -6.91
C PRO A 80 10.77 12.68 -7.97
N ASP A 81 10.79 13.40 -9.07
CA ASP A 81 11.86 13.35 -10.08
C ASP A 81 13.17 13.99 -9.57
N VAL A 82 14.25 13.97 -10.37
CA VAL A 82 15.56 14.52 -9.97
C VAL A 82 15.47 15.98 -9.58
N HIS A 83 14.78 16.82 -10.38
CA HIS A 83 14.65 18.25 -10.09
C HIS A 83 13.85 18.50 -8.81
N GLN A 84 12.76 17.76 -8.63
CA GLN A 84 11.95 17.85 -7.43
C GLN A 84 12.70 17.38 -6.19
N ARG A 85 13.52 16.31 -6.30
CA ARG A 85 14.38 15.86 -5.21
C ARG A 85 15.42 16.91 -4.86
N ALA A 86 16.07 17.53 -5.86
CA ALA A 86 17.03 18.62 -5.65
C ALA A 86 16.42 19.79 -4.89
N GLU A 87 15.19 20.20 -5.26
CA GLU A 87 14.47 21.25 -4.57
C GLU A 87 14.07 20.84 -3.13
N ILE A 88 13.69 19.58 -2.92
CA ILE A 88 13.40 19.06 -1.58
C ILE A 88 14.68 19.11 -0.72
N ILE A 89 15.80 18.61 -1.21
CA ILE A 89 17.10 18.64 -0.53
C ILE A 89 17.46 20.07 -0.17
N ARG A 90 17.40 20.99 -1.11
CA ARG A 90 17.71 22.41 -0.92
C ARG A 90 16.86 23.03 0.21
N LYS A 91 15.57 22.72 0.25
CA LYS A 91 14.64 23.23 1.28
C LYS A 91 14.86 22.62 2.66
N GLN A 92 15.46 21.43 2.75
CA GLN A 92 15.78 20.80 4.02
C GLN A 92 17.08 21.34 4.64
N ILE A 93 17.92 22.05 3.87
CA ILE A 93 19.16 22.65 4.33
C ILE A 93 18.88 24.06 4.82
N PRO A 94 18.93 24.34 6.14
CA PRO A 94 18.71 25.68 6.67
C PRO A 94 19.82 26.65 6.22
N SER A 95 19.45 27.89 5.93
CA SER A 95 20.41 28.93 5.53
C SER A 95 21.51 29.24 6.59
N ARG A 96 21.29 28.82 7.83
CA ARG A 96 22.24 28.99 8.95
C ARG A 96 23.20 27.82 9.13
N LEU A 97 23.03 26.75 8.31
CA LEU A 97 23.89 25.58 8.41
C LEU A 97 25.31 25.95 7.93
N PRO A 98 26.37 25.60 8.67
CA PRO A 98 27.75 25.84 8.25
C PRO A 98 28.11 24.91 7.08
N LEU A 99 27.96 25.38 5.87
CA LEU A 99 28.31 24.67 4.64
C LEU A 99 29.78 24.96 4.27
N SER A 100 30.43 24.00 3.64
CA SER A 100 31.78 24.16 3.09
C SER A 100 31.84 25.29 2.05
N HIS A 101 30.76 25.45 1.30
CA HIS A 101 30.49 26.55 0.38
C HIS A 101 28.99 26.62 0.07
N SER A 102 28.56 27.66 -0.64
CA SER A 102 27.19 27.79 -1.12
C SER A 102 26.98 26.87 -2.32
N PHE A 103 26.09 25.84 -2.18
CA PHE A 103 25.86 24.88 -3.24
C PHE A 103 25.10 25.47 -4.41
N SER A 104 25.58 25.18 -5.62
CA SER A 104 24.89 25.49 -6.88
C SER A 104 23.70 24.58 -7.17
N SER A 105 22.85 24.98 -8.11
CA SER A 105 21.73 24.12 -8.54
C SER A 105 22.19 22.78 -9.12
N GLU A 106 23.30 22.80 -9.88
CA GLU A 106 23.89 21.60 -10.48
C GLU A 106 24.41 20.63 -9.42
N GLU A 107 24.95 21.13 -8.31
CA GLU A 107 25.39 20.30 -7.18
C GLU A 107 24.23 19.65 -6.45
N TYR A 108 23.11 20.38 -6.26
CA TYR A 108 21.89 19.79 -5.72
C TYR A 108 21.31 18.71 -6.64
N GLU A 109 21.37 18.87 -7.95
CA GLU A 109 20.91 17.86 -8.90
C GLU A 109 21.79 16.61 -8.84
N LYS A 110 23.11 16.73 -8.78
CA LYS A 110 24.03 15.59 -8.60
C LYS A 110 23.75 14.81 -7.33
N ILE A 111 23.50 15.51 -6.21
CA ILE A 111 23.08 14.82 -4.97
C ILE A 111 21.75 14.11 -5.18
N ALA A 112 20.81 14.75 -5.87
CA ALA A 112 19.46 14.21 -6.10
C ALA A 112 19.44 12.98 -7.02
N GLU A 113 20.41 12.85 -7.94
CA GLU A 113 20.58 11.64 -8.76
C GLU A 113 20.75 10.38 -7.89
N ASN A 114 21.51 10.49 -6.80
CA ASN A 114 21.75 9.38 -5.88
C ASN A 114 20.51 8.99 -5.05
N GLY A 115 19.46 9.81 -5.08
CA GLY A 115 18.23 9.63 -4.29
C GLY A 115 17.08 8.98 -5.06
N GLU A 116 17.33 8.25 -6.13
CA GLU A 116 16.27 7.61 -6.91
C GLU A 116 15.43 6.66 -6.06
N GLY A 117 14.11 6.77 -6.19
CA GLY A 117 13.14 5.97 -5.43
C GLY A 117 12.78 6.55 -4.06
N LEU A 118 13.46 7.56 -3.55
CA LEU A 118 13.14 8.17 -2.27
C LEU A 118 11.96 9.14 -2.38
N SER A 119 11.07 9.07 -1.39
CA SER A 119 10.04 10.07 -1.15
C SER A 119 10.61 11.33 -0.48
N GLY A 120 9.86 12.43 -0.50
CA GLY A 120 10.28 13.65 0.21
C GLY A 120 10.46 13.46 1.73
N ARG A 121 9.72 12.52 2.34
CA ARG A 121 9.88 12.15 3.75
C ARG A 121 11.21 11.44 4.00
N GLU A 122 11.59 10.53 3.13
CA GLU A 122 12.83 9.77 3.25
C GLU A 122 14.05 10.66 3.04
N ILE A 123 14.00 11.59 2.08
CA ILE A 123 15.03 12.61 1.87
C ILE A 123 15.20 13.48 3.13
N LYS A 124 14.08 13.95 3.69
CA LYS A 124 14.10 14.72 4.95
C LYS A 124 14.74 13.94 6.09
N ASN A 125 14.38 12.66 6.24
CA ASN A 125 14.93 11.81 7.29
C ASN A 125 16.42 11.58 7.09
N ALA A 126 16.90 11.34 5.87
CA ALA A 126 18.33 11.17 5.57
C ALA A 126 19.15 12.39 5.99
N ILE A 127 18.66 13.59 5.64
CA ILE A 127 19.32 14.85 6.02
C ILE A 127 19.27 15.07 7.54
N PHE A 128 18.16 14.74 8.17
CA PHE A 128 18.03 14.84 9.64
C PHE A 128 18.99 13.89 10.37
N GLU A 129 19.11 12.65 9.91
CA GLU A 129 20.07 11.67 10.43
C GLU A 129 21.53 12.15 10.26
N LEU A 130 21.84 12.81 9.14
CA LEU A 130 23.15 13.46 8.94
C LEU A 130 23.40 14.54 10.00
N TYR A 131 22.41 15.39 10.27
CA TYR A 131 22.54 16.43 11.30
C TYR A 131 22.82 15.84 12.67
N LEU A 132 22.10 14.79 13.07
CA LEU A 132 22.31 14.13 14.34
C LEU A 132 23.72 13.51 14.44
N ARG A 133 24.21 12.89 13.36
CA ARG A 133 25.58 12.32 13.34
C ARG A 133 26.65 13.39 13.50
N LYS A 134 26.53 14.47 12.74
CA LYS A 134 27.47 15.58 12.80
C LYS A 134 27.44 16.30 14.16
N ALA A 135 26.26 16.48 14.75
CA ALA A 135 26.11 17.11 16.06
C ALA A 135 26.77 16.31 17.21
N ASN A 136 26.89 14.99 17.05
CA ASN A 136 27.57 14.13 18.02
C ASN A 136 29.09 14.04 17.80
N SER A 137 29.62 14.64 16.73
CA SER A 137 31.07 14.69 16.51
C SER A 137 31.68 15.81 17.33
N SER A 138 32.87 15.56 17.91
CA SER A 138 33.59 16.53 18.76
C SER A 138 34.38 17.58 17.97
N SER A 139 34.26 17.61 16.65
CA SER A 139 34.94 18.51 15.71
C SER A 139 34.06 19.66 15.24
N GLU A 140 34.65 20.70 14.69
CA GLU A 140 33.91 21.77 14.03
C GLU A 140 33.00 21.19 12.93
N VAL A 141 31.70 21.49 13.01
CA VAL A 141 30.68 20.87 12.17
C VAL A 141 30.55 21.68 10.89
N ILE A 142 31.18 21.21 9.83
CA ILE A 142 31.00 21.74 8.47
C ILE A 142 30.33 20.68 7.63
N PHE A 143 29.34 21.06 6.83
CA PHE A 143 28.63 20.16 5.92
C PHE A 143 29.12 20.35 4.49
N SER A 144 29.56 19.27 3.87
CA SER A 144 29.99 19.25 2.47
C SER A 144 28.94 18.58 1.57
N ILE A 145 29.13 18.68 0.27
CA ILE A 145 28.31 17.99 -0.74
C ILE A 145 28.41 16.48 -0.54
N GLU A 146 29.60 15.98 -0.26
CA GLU A 146 29.88 14.56 -0.06
C GLU A 146 29.11 14.01 1.14
N ASP A 147 29.04 14.76 2.24
CA ASP A 147 28.28 14.38 3.42
C ASP A 147 26.79 14.17 3.11
N ILE A 148 26.20 15.09 2.34
CA ILE A 148 24.78 15.05 1.99
C ILE A 148 24.54 13.93 0.96
N SER A 149 25.42 13.81 -0.03
CA SER A 149 25.37 12.76 -1.05
C SER A 149 25.46 11.37 -0.43
N GLU A 150 26.38 11.17 0.52
CA GLU A 150 26.53 9.93 1.26
C GLU A 150 25.27 9.61 2.10
N ALA A 151 24.70 10.61 2.77
CA ALA A 151 23.48 10.43 3.57
C ALA A 151 22.29 9.98 2.70
N ILE A 152 22.14 10.57 1.51
CA ILE A 152 21.09 10.20 0.56
C ILE A 152 21.34 8.78 0.02
N SER A 153 22.58 8.48 -0.42
CA SER A 153 22.93 7.16 -0.96
C SER A 153 22.71 6.04 0.07
N ARG A 154 23.13 6.27 1.32
CA ARG A 154 22.91 5.33 2.43
C ARG A 154 21.42 5.06 2.64
N LYS A 155 20.59 6.11 2.57
CA LYS A 155 19.14 5.93 2.73
C LYS A 155 18.51 5.11 1.61
N VAL A 156 19.01 5.24 0.39
CA VAL A 156 18.59 4.38 -0.74
C VAL A 156 18.97 2.92 -0.48
N GLU A 157 20.16 2.68 0.04
CA GLU A 157 20.64 1.35 0.33
C GLU A 157 19.84 0.67 1.45
N ASP A 158 19.62 1.38 2.55
CA ASP A 158 18.74 0.94 3.64
C ASP A 158 17.33 0.57 3.12
N TYR A 159 16.79 1.38 2.22
CA TYR A 159 15.48 1.15 1.65
C TYR A 159 15.43 -0.10 0.76
N LYS A 160 16.45 -0.30 -0.08
CA LYS A 160 16.57 -1.50 -0.91
C LYS A 160 16.69 -2.77 -0.07
N GLN A 161 17.50 -2.75 0.97
CA GLN A 161 17.65 -3.88 1.88
C GLN A 161 16.31 -4.22 2.57
N LEU A 162 15.59 -3.21 3.06
CA LEU A 162 14.29 -3.40 3.68
C LEU A 162 13.23 -3.97 2.71
N GLU A 163 13.27 -3.54 1.46
CA GLU A 163 12.37 -4.05 0.42
C GLU A 163 12.70 -5.49 0.04
N GLU A 164 13.96 -5.84 -0.06
CA GLU A 164 14.42 -7.21 -0.27
C GLU A 164 14.00 -8.15 0.87
N GLU A 165 14.17 -7.72 2.12
CA GLU A 165 13.72 -8.48 3.29
C GLU A 165 12.20 -8.71 3.26
N LYS A 166 11.41 -7.68 2.97
CA LYS A 166 9.95 -7.79 2.83
C LYS A 166 9.58 -8.80 1.74
N ASN A 167 10.24 -8.71 0.59
CA ASN A 167 9.99 -9.62 -0.54
C ASN A 167 10.34 -11.07 -0.19
N GLN A 168 11.42 -11.31 0.55
CA GLN A 168 11.79 -12.64 1.04
C GLN A 168 10.74 -13.19 2.00
N ILE A 169 10.24 -12.39 2.95
CA ILE A 169 9.19 -12.79 3.89
C ILE A 169 7.89 -13.15 3.14
N VAL A 170 7.49 -12.34 2.16
CA VAL A 170 6.31 -12.60 1.33
C VAL A 170 6.48 -13.91 0.55
N LYS A 171 7.65 -14.12 -0.07
CA LYS A 171 7.97 -15.34 -0.81
C LYS A 171 7.90 -16.58 0.08
N GLN A 172 8.46 -16.51 1.28
CA GLN A 172 8.40 -17.62 2.25
C GLN A 172 6.95 -17.92 2.69
N ARG A 173 6.13 -16.89 2.94
CA ARG A 173 4.70 -17.08 3.27
C ARG A 173 3.92 -17.75 2.14
N ILE A 174 4.19 -17.38 0.90
CA ILE A 174 3.56 -17.99 -0.28
C ILE A 174 3.96 -19.46 -0.40
N LEU A 175 5.25 -19.76 -0.27
CA LEU A 175 5.78 -21.13 -0.33
C LEU A 175 5.17 -22.01 0.77
N ARG A 176 5.07 -21.49 1.99
CA ARG A 176 4.45 -22.20 3.11
C ARG A 176 2.97 -22.51 2.83
N LYS A 177 2.19 -21.54 2.38
CA LYS A 177 0.78 -21.75 2.00
C LYS A 177 0.61 -22.76 0.86
N MET A 178 1.54 -22.78 -0.11
CA MET A 178 1.53 -23.77 -1.18
C MET A 178 1.81 -25.18 -0.65
N ALA A 179 2.80 -25.31 0.25
CA ALA A 179 3.12 -26.58 0.88
C ALA A 179 1.96 -27.14 1.73
N GLU A 180 1.31 -26.29 2.51
CA GLU A 180 0.12 -26.64 3.30
C GLU A 180 -1.01 -27.16 2.38
N LYS A 181 -1.31 -26.47 1.27
CA LYS A 181 -2.32 -26.93 0.29
C LYS A 181 -1.96 -28.23 -0.42
N VAL A 182 -0.68 -28.50 -0.66
CA VAL A 182 -0.23 -29.75 -1.24
C VAL A 182 -0.42 -30.90 -0.25
N GLN A 183 -0.10 -30.68 1.02
CA GLN A 183 -0.34 -31.67 2.08
C GLN A 183 -1.84 -31.97 2.28
N GLU A 184 -2.70 -30.94 2.33
CA GLU A 184 -4.15 -31.13 2.41
C GLU A 184 -4.68 -32.00 1.26
N ARG A 185 -4.25 -31.70 0.01
CA ARG A 185 -4.66 -32.48 -1.16
C ARG A 185 -4.12 -33.92 -1.17
N ALA A 186 -2.97 -34.15 -0.58
CA ALA A 186 -2.41 -35.51 -0.43
C ALA A 186 -3.22 -36.31 0.59
N LEU A 187 -3.56 -35.72 1.74
CA LEU A 187 -4.39 -36.33 2.75
C LEU A 187 -5.82 -36.65 2.24
N GLU A 188 -6.43 -35.74 1.48
CA GLU A 188 -7.75 -35.99 0.84
C GLU A 188 -7.69 -37.15 -0.16
N LYS A 189 -6.60 -37.33 -0.89
CA LYS A 189 -6.41 -38.47 -1.81
C LYS A 189 -6.27 -39.79 -1.09
N ASP A 190 -5.50 -39.80 0.00
CA ASP A 190 -5.30 -41.00 0.80
C ASP A 190 -6.62 -41.45 1.49
N MET A 191 -7.40 -40.51 2.05
CA MET A 191 -8.71 -40.78 2.61
C MET A 191 -9.73 -41.30 1.59
N ASN A 192 -9.69 -40.84 0.35
CA ASN A 192 -10.56 -41.32 -0.72
C ASN A 192 -10.12 -42.69 -1.27
N SER A 193 -8.85 -43.05 -1.17
CA SER A 193 -8.33 -44.35 -1.58
C SER A 193 -8.67 -45.47 -0.57
N GLU A 194 -8.82 -45.16 0.73
CA GLU A 194 -9.24 -46.14 1.75
C GLU A 194 -10.74 -46.43 1.75
N ASN A 195 -11.57 -45.57 1.16
CA ASN A 195 -13.03 -45.73 1.07
C ASN A 195 -13.50 -46.54 -0.15
N THR A 196 -12.61 -46.97 -1.04
CA THR A 196 -12.94 -47.96 -2.07
C THR A 196 -12.72 -49.36 -1.53
N ASN A 197 -13.69 -49.87 -0.79
CA ASN A 197 -13.75 -51.26 -0.33
C ASN A 197 -13.99 -52.18 -1.51
N PRO A 198 -13.11 -53.18 -1.79
CA PRO A 198 -13.33 -54.15 -2.86
C PRO A 198 -14.20 -55.29 -2.31
N ASN A 199 -15.49 -55.07 -2.18
CA ASN A 199 -16.40 -56.15 -1.83
C ASN A 199 -17.72 -56.03 -2.60
N ASP A 200 -17.69 -56.27 -3.92
CA ASP A 200 -18.83 -56.71 -4.70
C ASP A 200 -18.34 -57.70 -5.76
N GLY A 201 -17.99 -58.87 -5.28
CA GLY A 201 -17.77 -60.04 -6.10
C GLY A 201 -18.58 -61.18 -5.57
N ASN A 202 -19.56 -61.58 -6.30
CA ASN A 202 -20.37 -62.81 -6.25
C ASN A 202 -21.87 -62.59 -5.98
N ASN A 203 -22.61 -62.60 -7.05
CA ASN A 203 -23.73 -63.53 -7.21
C ASN A 203 -24.07 -63.70 -8.69
N GLU A 204 -23.52 -64.77 -9.28
CA GLU A 204 -24.18 -65.51 -10.36
C GLU A 204 -25.32 -66.29 -9.75
N HIS A 205 -26.51 -66.17 -10.32
CA HIS A 205 -27.31 -67.31 -10.77
C HIS A 205 -28.64 -66.87 -11.39
N SER A 206 -28.78 -67.26 -12.66
CA SER A 206 -29.93 -67.90 -13.30
C SER A 206 -31.31 -67.20 -13.08
N GLU A 207 -32.09 -66.96 -14.05
CA GLU A 207 -32.73 -67.75 -15.11
C GLU A 207 -33.64 -66.90 -15.99
N LYS A 208 -33.53 -67.18 -17.29
CA LYS A 208 -34.57 -67.42 -18.27
C LYS A 208 -35.81 -66.55 -18.42
N SER A 209 -35.89 -66.11 -19.64
CA SER A 209 -37.09 -66.18 -20.53
C SER A 209 -38.29 -65.32 -20.21
N VAL A 210 -38.77 -64.51 -21.12
CA VAL A 210 -39.78 -64.79 -22.13
C VAL A 210 -40.19 -63.46 -22.80
N LEU A 211 -39.95 -63.37 -24.03
CA LEU A 211 -40.77 -62.95 -25.19
C LEU A 211 -42.02 -62.07 -24.94
N THR A 212 -42.14 -61.18 -25.92
CA THR A 212 -43.34 -60.68 -26.64
C THR A 212 -43.72 -59.26 -26.27
N SER A 213 -43.60 -58.37 -27.23
CA SER A 213 -44.42 -57.90 -28.32
C SER A 213 -45.35 -56.73 -27.93
N GLU A 214 -45.29 -55.73 -28.84
CA GLU A 214 -46.38 -54.82 -29.24
C GLU A 214 -46.84 -53.81 -28.18
N GLU A 215 -46.87 -52.53 -28.40
CA GLU A 215 -47.22 -51.63 -29.55
C GLU A 215 -46.46 -50.32 -29.47
#